data_d93487815faa0eafab80a17b82453947
#
_entry.id   d93487815faa0eafab80a17b82453947
#
_cell.length_a   1.000
_cell.length_b   1.000
_cell.length_c   1.000
_cell.angle_alpha   90.00
_cell.angle_beta   90.00
_cell.angle_gamma   90.00
#
_symmetry.space_group_name_H-M   'P 1'
#
loop_
_entity.id
_entity.type
_entity.pdbx_description
1 polymer ?
#
loop_
_entity_poly.entity_id
_entity_poly.type
_entity_poly.pdbx_seq_one_letter_code
_entity_poly.pdbx_strand_id
1 'polypeptide(L)'
;AMLPPGVVNLITGDGTVIGDDLVTHPLVRQVNFTGSIRIGRHVMQKAAENITPVTLELGGNDPGILLDDAPLSPEFFKKLYISCFLTSGQVCMALKRLYVPRAIFDDVIDGLGAVMDNQMVGDGLKDGVTMGPLTTPHQKRTVEIMLEAAAAAGQDIRHYGKIEDEADFAAGRFLRPSLV
;
A
#
# COMPACT_ATOMS: atom_id res chain seq x y z
N ALA A 1 16.80 6.08 28.14
CA ALA A 1 16.23 5.42 29.33
C ALA A 1 15.80 4.03 28.90
N MET A 2 16.21 3.00 29.63
CA MET A 2 15.75 1.64 29.41
C MET A 2 14.41 1.41 30.11
N LEU A 3 13.47 0.79 29.42
CA LEU A 3 12.20 0.41 30.03
C LEU A 3 12.44 -0.77 31.01
N PRO A 4 11.67 -0.83 32.12
CA PRO A 4 11.74 -1.99 33.01
C PRO A 4 11.40 -3.30 32.28
N PRO A 5 11.95 -4.45 32.72
CA PRO A 5 11.58 -5.75 32.20
C PRO A 5 10.05 -5.99 32.26
N GLY A 6 9.52 -6.58 31.19
CA GLY A 6 8.09 -6.88 31.09
C GLY A 6 7.17 -5.74 30.63
N VAL A 7 7.69 -4.51 30.43
CA VAL A 7 6.90 -3.40 29.87
C VAL A 7 6.62 -3.58 28.39
N VAL A 8 7.57 -4.15 27.64
CA VAL A 8 7.42 -4.48 26.22
C VAL A 8 7.67 -5.97 26.05
N ASN A 9 6.70 -6.67 25.47
CA ASN A 9 6.79 -8.10 25.19
C ASN A 9 6.45 -8.31 23.71
N LEU A 10 7.25 -9.12 23.00
CA LEU A 10 7.05 -9.49 21.62
C LEU A 10 6.64 -10.94 21.53
N ILE A 11 5.51 -11.20 20.89
CA ILE A 11 5.04 -12.54 20.56
C ILE A 11 4.97 -12.64 19.04
N THR A 12 5.64 -13.63 18.46
CA THR A 12 5.59 -13.92 17.03
C THR A 12 4.68 -15.11 16.75
N GLY A 13 3.87 -15.03 15.70
CA GLY A 13 2.97 -16.11 15.32
C GLY A 13 2.02 -15.69 14.20
N ASP A 14 1.30 -16.67 13.67
CA ASP A 14 0.24 -16.41 12.70
C ASP A 14 -0.98 -15.81 13.41
N GLY A 15 -1.46 -14.67 12.91
CA GLY A 15 -2.62 -13.99 13.48
C GLY A 15 -3.91 -14.83 13.47
N THR A 16 -4.02 -15.82 12.58
CA THR A 16 -5.16 -16.77 12.56
C THR A 16 -5.08 -17.80 13.66
N VAL A 17 -3.91 -17.96 14.28
CA VAL A 17 -3.68 -18.94 15.37
C VAL A 17 -3.74 -18.27 16.74
N ILE A 18 -3.03 -17.15 16.90
CA ILE A 18 -2.88 -16.49 18.21
C ILE A 18 -3.73 -15.23 18.38
N GLY A 19 -4.33 -14.72 17.29
CA GLY A 19 -4.99 -13.42 17.29
C GLY A 19 -6.21 -13.37 18.20
N ASP A 20 -7.08 -14.35 18.08
CA ASP A 20 -8.31 -14.43 18.89
C ASP A 20 -7.99 -14.57 20.38
N ASP A 21 -7.03 -15.43 20.73
CA ASP A 21 -6.61 -15.65 22.13
C ASP A 21 -6.06 -14.35 22.75
N LEU A 22 -5.31 -13.56 21.98
CA LEU A 22 -4.83 -12.26 22.45
C LEU A 22 -5.96 -11.25 22.64
N VAL A 23 -6.85 -11.14 21.65
CA VAL A 23 -7.93 -10.15 21.66
C VAL A 23 -8.95 -10.43 22.76
N THR A 24 -9.25 -11.72 23.01
CA THR A 24 -10.23 -12.14 24.03
C THR A 24 -9.63 -12.41 25.40
N HIS A 25 -8.31 -12.22 25.57
CA HIS A 25 -7.68 -12.52 26.85
C HIS A 25 -8.13 -11.54 27.96
N PRO A 26 -8.55 -12.03 29.14
CA PRO A 26 -9.15 -11.19 30.19
C PRO A 26 -8.21 -10.15 30.80
N LEU A 27 -6.89 -10.29 30.63
CA LEU A 27 -5.89 -9.31 31.08
C LEU A 27 -5.59 -8.23 30.04
N VAL A 28 -6.06 -8.38 28.78
CA VAL A 28 -5.90 -7.36 27.76
C VAL A 28 -6.91 -6.25 28.00
N ARG A 29 -6.40 -5.02 28.16
CA ARG A 29 -7.22 -3.85 28.49
C ARG A 29 -7.54 -2.96 27.31
N GLN A 30 -6.78 -3.08 26.23
CA GLN A 30 -6.99 -2.37 24.97
C GLN A 30 -6.32 -3.13 23.84
N VAL A 31 -6.91 -3.10 22.67
CA VAL A 31 -6.35 -3.63 21.43
C VAL A 31 -6.12 -2.49 20.45
N ASN A 32 -4.90 -2.36 19.93
CA ASN A 32 -4.59 -1.52 18.79
C ASN A 32 -4.27 -2.43 17.61
N PHE A 33 -5.01 -2.29 16.52
CA PHE A 33 -4.86 -3.13 15.33
C PHE A 33 -4.63 -2.28 14.10
N THR A 34 -3.61 -2.62 13.32
CA THR A 34 -3.38 -2.07 11.97
C THR A 34 -3.47 -3.19 10.96
N GLY A 35 -4.32 -3.04 9.94
CA GLY A 35 -4.47 -4.06 8.90
C GLY A 35 -5.70 -3.86 8.02
N SER A 36 -6.21 -4.96 7.45
CA SER A 36 -7.36 -4.90 6.55
C SER A 36 -8.68 -4.65 7.29
N ILE A 37 -9.63 -3.99 6.62
CA ILE A 37 -11.00 -3.77 7.13
C ILE A 37 -11.65 -5.09 7.57
N ARG A 38 -11.44 -6.16 6.81
CA ARG A 38 -11.98 -7.49 7.12
C ARG A 38 -11.50 -8.01 8.47
N ILE A 39 -10.20 -7.91 8.72
CA ILE A 39 -9.60 -8.36 9.99
C ILE A 39 -9.95 -7.40 11.13
N GLY A 40 -9.94 -6.07 10.89
CA GLY A 40 -10.34 -5.09 11.88
C GLY A 40 -11.78 -5.30 12.38
N ARG A 41 -12.69 -5.65 11.48
CA ARG A 41 -14.07 -6.03 11.86
C ARG A 41 -14.10 -7.28 12.75
N HIS A 42 -13.30 -8.30 12.41
CA HIS A 42 -13.17 -9.52 13.22
C HIS A 42 -12.61 -9.20 14.62
N VAL A 43 -11.53 -8.42 14.68
CA VAL A 43 -10.94 -7.96 15.95
C VAL A 43 -11.97 -7.23 16.81
N MET A 44 -12.75 -6.30 16.24
CA MET A 44 -13.79 -5.58 16.95
C MET A 44 -14.89 -6.53 17.51
N GLN A 45 -15.30 -7.52 16.71
CA GLN A 45 -16.28 -8.52 17.15
C GLN A 45 -15.76 -9.35 18.32
N LYS A 46 -14.49 -9.76 18.26
CA LYS A 46 -13.83 -10.54 19.32
C LYS A 46 -13.60 -9.73 20.59
N ALA A 47 -13.15 -8.50 20.47
CA ALA A 47 -12.95 -7.62 21.62
C ALA A 47 -14.25 -7.30 22.37
N ALA A 48 -15.39 -7.35 21.69
CA ALA A 48 -16.71 -7.14 22.29
C ALA A 48 -17.06 -8.23 23.35
N GLU A 49 -16.49 -9.41 23.25
CA GLU A 49 -16.71 -10.50 24.23
C GLU A 49 -16.32 -10.08 25.66
N ASN A 50 -15.29 -9.23 25.79
CA ASN A 50 -14.82 -8.69 27.08
C ASN A 50 -15.04 -7.17 27.21
N ILE A 51 -15.76 -6.55 26.25
CA ILE A 51 -15.95 -5.10 26.18
C ILE A 51 -14.59 -4.37 26.14
N THR A 52 -13.59 -4.99 25.51
CA THR A 52 -12.24 -4.42 25.41
C THR A 52 -12.24 -3.30 24.35
N PRO A 53 -11.79 -2.07 24.70
CA PRO A 53 -11.65 -0.98 23.73
C PRO A 53 -10.70 -1.33 22.60
N VAL A 54 -11.05 -0.93 21.37
CA VAL A 54 -10.20 -1.13 20.18
C VAL A 54 -9.91 0.19 19.49
N THR A 55 -8.66 0.33 19.04
CA THR A 55 -8.26 1.35 18.06
C THR A 55 -7.94 0.64 16.77
N LEU A 56 -8.57 1.04 15.67
CA LEU A 56 -8.42 0.41 14.36
C LEU A 56 -7.79 1.38 13.37
N GLU A 57 -6.63 1.00 12.85
CA GLU A 57 -5.95 1.64 11.73
C GLU A 57 -6.11 0.74 10.51
N LEU A 58 -6.91 1.14 9.54
CA LEU A 58 -7.34 0.29 8.44
C LEU A 58 -6.91 0.87 7.08
N GLY A 59 -6.99 0.05 6.04
CA GLY A 59 -6.72 0.49 4.69
C GLY A 59 -7.79 1.42 4.14
N GLY A 60 -7.42 2.20 3.14
CA GLY A 60 -8.28 3.13 2.42
C GLY A 60 -8.20 2.93 0.90
N ASN A 61 -9.01 3.71 0.19
CA ASN A 61 -8.97 3.88 -1.25
C ASN A 61 -9.07 5.38 -1.54
N ASP A 62 -8.02 6.10 -1.12
CA ASP A 62 -8.04 7.55 -1.01
C ASP A 62 -8.06 8.22 -2.39
N PRO A 63 -8.92 9.23 -2.60
CA PRO A 63 -8.95 10.00 -3.83
C PRO A 63 -7.94 11.14 -3.81
N GLY A 64 -7.21 11.32 -4.91
CA GLY A 64 -6.54 12.57 -5.24
C GLY A 64 -7.44 13.37 -6.18
N ILE A 65 -7.68 14.63 -5.88
CA ILE A 65 -8.52 15.51 -6.70
C ILE A 65 -7.67 16.70 -7.15
N LEU A 66 -7.41 16.79 -8.44
CA LEU A 66 -6.73 17.95 -9.02
C LEU A 66 -7.75 19.00 -9.42
N LEU A 67 -7.39 20.27 -9.25
CA LEU A 67 -8.16 21.40 -9.73
C LEU A 67 -7.54 21.94 -11.03
N ASP A 68 -8.27 22.77 -11.75
CA ASP A 68 -7.85 23.31 -13.06
C ASP A 68 -6.56 24.13 -12.98
N ASP A 69 -6.25 24.69 -11.81
CA ASP A 69 -5.07 25.49 -11.52
C ASP A 69 -3.92 24.70 -10.87
N ALA A 70 -3.96 23.37 -10.92
CA ALA A 70 -2.91 22.53 -10.37
C ALA A 70 -1.55 22.89 -10.99
N PRO A 71 -0.49 23.09 -10.17
CA PRO A 71 0.82 23.51 -10.67
C PRO A 71 1.56 22.33 -11.29
N LEU A 72 1.37 22.04 -12.58
CA LEU A 72 1.94 20.87 -13.27
C LEU A 72 3.47 20.95 -13.43
N SER A 73 4.17 21.16 -12.31
CA SER A 73 5.64 21.27 -12.25
C SER A 73 6.29 19.92 -11.98
N PRO A 74 7.59 19.74 -12.28
CA PRO A 74 8.33 18.53 -11.92
C PRO A 74 8.27 18.20 -10.42
N GLU A 75 8.29 19.22 -9.56
CA GLU A 75 8.13 19.07 -8.12
C GLU A 75 6.76 18.52 -7.75
N PHE A 76 5.71 19.02 -8.38
CA PHE A 76 4.34 18.55 -8.18
C PHE A 76 4.23 17.07 -8.53
N PHE A 77 4.73 16.65 -9.70
CA PHE A 77 4.66 15.25 -10.12
C PHE A 77 5.46 14.30 -9.22
N LYS A 78 6.61 14.74 -8.70
CA LYS A 78 7.35 13.98 -7.68
C LYS A 78 6.55 13.76 -6.41
N LYS A 79 5.88 14.82 -5.91
CA LYS A 79 5.01 14.71 -4.72
C LYS A 79 3.81 13.81 -5.00
N LEU A 80 3.20 13.94 -6.17
CA LEU A 80 2.07 13.10 -6.58
C LEU A 80 2.49 11.63 -6.66
N TYR A 81 3.65 11.34 -7.28
CA TYR A 81 4.23 9.99 -7.30
C TYR A 81 4.42 9.42 -5.89
N ILE A 82 5.04 10.19 -4.98
CA ILE A 82 5.25 9.76 -3.59
C ILE A 82 3.91 9.48 -2.90
N SER A 83 2.89 10.32 -3.12
CA SER A 83 1.56 10.14 -2.54
C SER A 83 0.87 8.86 -3.02
N CYS A 84 1.18 8.39 -4.23
CA CYS A 84 0.63 7.16 -4.79
C CYS A 84 1.46 5.91 -4.45
N PHE A 85 2.79 6.02 -4.50
CA PHE A 85 3.70 4.87 -4.54
C PHE A 85 4.70 4.79 -3.39
N LEU A 86 4.56 5.62 -2.35
CA LEU A 86 5.37 5.47 -1.13
C LEU A 86 5.27 4.02 -0.61
N THR A 87 6.43 3.40 -0.30
CA THR A 87 6.51 1.99 0.10
C THR A 87 5.83 1.06 -0.92
N SER A 88 6.07 1.30 -2.20
CA SER A 88 5.47 0.55 -3.33
C SER A 88 3.93 0.59 -3.32
N GLY A 89 3.33 1.72 -2.90
CA GLY A 89 1.88 1.91 -2.82
C GLY A 89 1.20 1.18 -1.64
N GLN A 90 1.98 0.62 -0.72
CA GLN A 90 1.47 -0.21 0.38
C GLN A 90 1.20 0.60 1.66
N VAL A 91 0.84 1.86 1.54
CA VAL A 91 0.50 2.76 2.66
C VAL A 91 -1.02 2.90 2.74
N CYS A 92 -1.57 2.95 3.96
CA CYS A 92 -3.01 3.07 4.18
C CYS A 92 -3.62 4.30 3.48
N MET A 93 -2.92 5.43 3.48
CA MET A 93 -3.32 6.72 2.87
C MET A 93 -2.80 6.95 1.46
N ALA A 94 -2.26 5.93 0.77
CA ALA A 94 -1.80 6.10 -0.61
C ALA A 94 -2.97 6.49 -1.52
N LEU A 95 -2.75 7.46 -2.40
CA LEU A 95 -3.72 7.86 -3.41
C LEU A 95 -3.86 6.73 -4.44
N LYS A 96 -5.05 6.16 -4.54
CA LYS A 96 -5.34 5.02 -5.44
C LYS A 96 -6.25 5.42 -6.59
N ARG A 97 -6.94 6.57 -6.47
CA ARG A 97 -7.81 7.13 -7.51
C ARG A 97 -7.44 8.59 -7.71
N LEU A 98 -7.14 8.95 -8.93
CA LEU A 98 -6.81 10.33 -9.28
C LEU A 98 -7.90 10.91 -10.17
N TYR A 99 -8.58 11.94 -9.67
CA TYR A 99 -9.59 12.69 -10.42
C TYR A 99 -8.92 13.91 -11.03
N VAL A 100 -8.94 13.97 -12.35
CA VAL A 100 -8.23 14.99 -13.13
C VAL A 100 -9.22 15.69 -14.05
N PRO A 101 -9.23 17.04 -14.08
CA PRO A 101 -9.99 17.80 -15.08
C PRO A 101 -9.55 17.39 -16.50
N ARG A 102 -10.51 17.27 -17.40
CA ARG A 102 -10.25 16.83 -18.79
C ARG A 102 -9.24 17.72 -19.51
N ALA A 103 -9.25 19.02 -19.20
CA ALA A 103 -8.37 20.00 -19.83
C ALA A 103 -6.88 19.77 -19.56
N ILE A 104 -6.52 19.13 -18.45
CA ILE A 104 -5.13 18.88 -18.05
C ILE A 104 -4.82 17.37 -17.94
N PHE A 105 -5.73 16.53 -18.42
CA PHE A 105 -5.63 15.08 -18.22
C PHE A 105 -4.37 14.49 -18.86
N ASP A 106 -4.10 14.82 -20.12
CA ASP A 106 -2.94 14.30 -20.84
C ASP A 106 -1.63 14.82 -20.23
N ASP A 107 -1.57 16.10 -19.85
CA ASP A 107 -0.40 16.68 -19.18
C ASP A 107 -0.10 15.96 -17.84
N VAL A 108 -1.15 15.57 -17.10
CA VAL A 108 -0.99 14.85 -15.84
C VAL A 108 -0.50 13.42 -16.07
N ILE A 109 -1.05 12.73 -17.07
CA ILE A 109 -0.60 11.37 -17.44
C ILE A 109 0.86 11.40 -17.87
N ASP A 110 1.24 12.35 -18.73
CA ASP A 110 2.60 12.46 -19.24
C ASP A 110 3.59 12.86 -18.13
N GLY A 111 3.24 13.84 -17.32
CA GLY A 111 4.11 14.33 -16.25
C GLY A 111 4.30 13.30 -15.14
N LEU A 112 3.24 12.60 -14.71
CA LEU A 112 3.34 11.53 -13.74
C LEU A 112 4.06 10.31 -14.33
N GLY A 113 3.75 9.94 -15.58
CA GLY A 113 4.40 8.87 -16.31
C GLY A 113 5.91 9.07 -16.42
N ALA A 114 6.37 10.28 -16.71
CA ALA A 114 7.79 10.62 -16.77
C ALA A 114 8.51 10.42 -15.42
N VAL A 115 7.84 10.68 -14.29
CA VAL A 115 8.41 10.40 -12.96
C VAL A 115 8.43 8.90 -12.70
N MET A 116 7.38 8.19 -13.09
CA MET A 116 7.25 6.74 -12.92
C MET A 116 8.29 5.97 -13.77
N ASP A 117 8.59 6.41 -14.99
CA ASP A 117 9.60 5.80 -15.86
C ASP A 117 11.03 5.89 -15.32
N ASN A 118 11.29 6.85 -14.46
CA ASN A 118 12.58 7.00 -13.81
C ASN A 118 12.74 6.11 -12.55
N GLN A 119 11.72 5.37 -12.20
CA GLN A 119 11.82 4.45 -11.06
C GLN A 119 12.54 3.15 -11.45
N MET A 120 13.32 2.63 -10.51
CA MET A 120 13.99 1.34 -10.63
C MET A 120 13.32 0.36 -9.68
N VAL A 121 12.71 -0.68 -10.24
CA VAL A 121 12.00 -1.72 -9.48
C VAL A 121 12.94 -2.89 -9.26
N GLY A 122 13.13 -3.30 -8.00
CA GLY A 122 14.05 -4.38 -7.65
C GLY A 122 14.24 -4.56 -6.16
N ASP A 123 15.32 -5.23 -5.78
CA ASP A 123 15.71 -5.42 -4.37
C ASP A 123 16.06 -4.07 -3.74
N GLY A 124 15.25 -3.63 -2.78
CA GLY A 124 15.44 -2.36 -2.08
C GLY A 124 16.72 -2.22 -1.26
N LEU A 125 17.53 -3.28 -1.16
CA LEU A 125 18.87 -3.24 -0.55
C LEU A 125 19.98 -2.92 -1.57
N LYS A 126 19.66 -2.91 -2.87
CA LYS A 126 20.61 -2.54 -3.93
C LYS A 126 20.58 -1.04 -4.20
N ASP A 127 21.74 -0.47 -4.45
CA ASP A 127 21.87 0.95 -4.78
C ASP A 127 21.12 1.28 -6.08
N GLY A 128 20.41 2.42 -6.06
CA GLY A 128 19.65 2.90 -7.22
C GLY A 128 18.24 2.33 -7.35
N VAL A 129 17.87 1.30 -6.58
CA VAL A 129 16.48 0.82 -6.52
C VAL A 129 15.63 1.82 -5.74
N THR A 130 14.49 2.20 -6.32
CA THR A 130 13.58 3.20 -5.77
C THR A 130 12.20 2.63 -5.44
N MET A 131 11.88 1.44 -5.95
CA MET A 131 10.62 0.74 -5.70
C MET A 131 10.89 -0.73 -5.38
N GLY A 132 10.60 -1.15 -4.16
CA GLY A 132 10.83 -2.49 -3.66
C GLY A 132 9.67 -3.47 -3.94
N PRO A 133 9.76 -4.69 -3.38
CA PRO A 133 8.75 -5.73 -3.56
C PRO A 133 7.46 -5.44 -2.78
N LEU A 134 6.39 -6.13 -3.15
CA LEU A 134 5.21 -6.24 -2.31
C LEU A 134 5.48 -7.15 -1.11
N THR A 135 4.82 -6.87 0.01
CA THR A 135 5.10 -7.55 1.30
C THR A 135 4.79 -9.04 1.25
N THR A 136 3.71 -9.45 0.59
CA THR A 136 3.28 -10.84 0.53
C THR A 136 2.96 -11.29 -0.89
N PRO A 137 3.09 -12.61 -1.19
CA PRO A 137 2.62 -13.17 -2.47
C PRO A 137 1.13 -12.93 -2.70
N HIS A 138 0.33 -12.94 -1.63
CA HIS A 138 -1.11 -12.68 -1.71
C HIS A 138 -1.41 -11.26 -2.22
N GLN A 139 -0.67 -10.24 -1.73
CA GLN A 139 -0.84 -8.87 -2.20
C GLN A 139 -0.45 -8.73 -3.67
N LYS A 140 0.66 -9.35 -4.11
CA LYS A 140 1.03 -9.39 -5.53
C LYS A 140 -0.11 -9.96 -6.36
N ARG A 141 -0.61 -11.13 -6.01
CA ARG A 141 -1.69 -11.79 -6.75
C ARG A 141 -2.98 -10.96 -6.78
N THR A 142 -3.29 -10.25 -5.69
CA THR A 142 -4.47 -9.35 -5.63
C THR A 142 -4.36 -8.23 -6.67
N VAL A 143 -3.19 -7.58 -6.77
CA VAL A 143 -2.98 -6.50 -7.76
C VAL A 143 -2.98 -7.08 -9.19
N GLU A 144 -2.37 -8.23 -9.41
CA GLU A 144 -2.40 -8.92 -10.73
C GLU A 144 -3.84 -9.19 -11.18
N ILE A 145 -4.68 -9.73 -10.30
CA ILE A 145 -6.11 -9.98 -10.59
C ILE A 145 -6.84 -8.67 -10.94
N MET A 146 -6.54 -7.57 -10.25
CA MET A 146 -7.15 -6.27 -10.56
C MET A 146 -6.71 -5.76 -11.93
N LEU A 147 -5.44 -5.90 -12.29
CA LEU A 147 -4.93 -5.53 -13.61
C LEU A 147 -5.53 -6.42 -14.71
N GLU A 148 -5.61 -7.73 -14.49
CA GLU A 148 -6.26 -8.68 -15.39
C GLU A 148 -7.73 -8.30 -15.64
N ALA A 149 -8.46 -7.95 -14.56
CA ALA A 149 -9.86 -7.51 -14.66
C ALA A 149 -10.01 -6.19 -15.41
N ALA A 150 -9.12 -5.23 -15.18
CA ALA A 150 -9.10 -3.95 -15.90
C ALA A 150 -8.83 -4.16 -17.41
N ALA A 151 -7.86 -5.00 -17.74
CA ALA A 151 -7.57 -5.38 -19.14
C ALA A 151 -8.77 -6.06 -19.81
N ALA A 152 -9.42 -7.00 -19.11
CA ALA A 152 -10.61 -7.68 -19.62
C ALA A 152 -11.79 -6.72 -19.82
N ALA A 153 -11.85 -5.64 -19.03
CA ALA A 153 -12.84 -4.56 -19.20
C ALA A 153 -12.46 -3.54 -20.28
N GLY A 154 -11.35 -3.73 -21.00
CA GLY A 154 -10.88 -2.86 -22.07
C GLY A 154 -10.29 -1.54 -21.60
N GLN A 155 -9.82 -1.47 -20.35
CA GLN A 155 -9.17 -0.27 -19.84
C GLN A 155 -7.75 -0.12 -20.40
N ASP A 156 -7.30 1.12 -20.60
CA ASP A 156 -5.91 1.43 -20.95
C ASP A 156 -5.02 1.24 -19.73
N ILE A 157 -4.07 0.32 -19.85
CA ILE A 157 -3.11 0.03 -18.77
C ILE A 157 -1.72 0.40 -19.24
N ARG A 158 -1.08 1.33 -18.54
CA ARG A 158 0.29 1.76 -18.82
C ARG A 158 1.21 1.35 -17.68
N HIS A 159 2.22 0.54 -18.00
CA HIS A 159 3.25 0.11 -17.07
C HIS A 159 4.49 0.97 -17.24
N TYR A 160 5.03 1.46 -16.14
CA TYR A 160 6.18 2.36 -16.09
C TYR A 160 7.33 1.76 -15.29
N GLY A 161 8.45 2.47 -15.24
CA GLY A 161 9.62 2.09 -14.47
C GLY A 161 10.50 1.06 -15.17
N LYS A 162 11.72 0.94 -14.70
CA LYS A 162 12.75 0.03 -15.18
C LYS A 162 12.87 -1.15 -14.20
N ILE A 163 13.26 -2.29 -14.69
CA ILE A 163 13.52 -3.48 -13.89
C ILE A 163 15.03 -3.57 -13.66
N GLU A 164 15.45 -3.73 -12.40
CA GLU A 164 16.87 -3.81 -12.02
C GLU A 164 17.47 -5.14 -12.46
N ASP A 165 16.75 -6.24 -12.21
CA ASP A 165 17.14 -7.60 -12.61
C ASP A 165 15.89 -8.38 -13.03
N GLU A 166 15.84 -8.85 -14.27
CA GLU A 166 14.68 -9.55 -14.84
C GLU A 166 14.41 -10.91 -14.18
N ALA A 167 15.46 -11.62 -13.75
CA ALA A 167 15.31 -12.92 -13.11
C ALA A 167 14.75 -12.77 -11.69
N ASP A 168 15.29 -11.82 -10.93
CA ASP A 168 14.79 -11.48 -9.60
C ASP A 168 13.36 -10.95 -9.65
N PHE A 169 13.05 -10.10 -10.65
CA PHE A 169 11.71 -9.58 -10.86
C PHE A 169 10.69 -10.68 -11.12
N ALA A 170 11.00 -11.62 -12.01
CA ALA A 170 10.12 -12.73 -12.36
C ALA A 170 9.89 -13.69 -11.19
N ALA A 171 10.94 -13.97 -10.40
CA ALA A 171 10.87 -14.89 -9.27
C ALA A 171 10.28 -14.22 -8.00
N GLY A 172 10.37 -12.90 -7.90
CA GLY A 172 10.04 -12.14 -6.71
C GLY A 172 8.61 -11.62 -6.64
N ARG A 173 8.39 -10.76 -5.67
CA ARG A 173 7.10 -10.11 -5.42
C ARG A 173 7.05 -8.70 -5.97
N PHE A 174 7.66 -8.47 -7.10
CA PHE A 174 7.73 -7.16 -7.74
C PHE A 174 6.56 -6.93 -8.69
N LEU A 175 6.14 -5.69 -8.80
CA LEU A 175 5.23 -5.18 -9.84
C LEU A 175 5.73 -3.81 -10.29
N ARG A 176 5.55 -3.51 -11.56
CA ARG A 176 5.84 -2.17 -12.09
C ARG A 176 4.72 -1.19 -11.67
N PRO A 177 5.06 0.07 -11.38
CA PRO A 177 4.04 1.09 -11.15
C PRO A 177 3.20 1.25 -12.43
N SER A 178 1.88 1.33 -12.26
CA SER A 178 0.94 1.33 -13.38
C SER A 178 -0.15 2.37 -13.22
N LEU A 179 -0.57 2.95 -14.33
CA LEU A 179 -1.81 3.74 -14.46
C LEU A 179 -2.84 2.90 -15.23
N VAL A 180 -4.09 3.01 -14.79
CA VAL A 180 -5.23 2.33 -15.40
C VAL A 180 -6.34 3.33 -15.66
#